data_76bbc5d2edd165dae25ba13c85b950c4
#
_entry.id   76bbc5d2edd165dae25ba13c85b950c4
#
_cell.length_a   1.000
_cell.length_b   1.000
_cell.length_c   1.000
_cell.angle_alpha   90.00
_cell.angle_beta   90.00
_cell.angle_gamma   90.00
#
_symmetry.space_group_name_H-M   'P 1'
#
loop_
_entity.id
_entity.type
_entity.pdbx_description
1 polymer ?
#
loop_
_entity_poly.entity_id
_entity_poly.type
_entity_poly.pdbx_seq_one_letter_code
_entity_poly.pdbx_strand_id
1 'polypeptide(L)'
;MKTQFKTIVVSDVHLGTKGSKAKEIARFLKQYDCENLILNGDIIDGWQLKKSGSWKRKHTRFFNRILKMIENHNTKVYYLRGNHDDFLDQILPFQMGNLSIQKDMIYESYGKKYFITHGDVFDSITSNLRWIAYLGDIGYTFLLWLNSVVNHYRIKRGLPYFSLSQYVKGKVKSAVSYIDQYEQELAKMAKAKGCDGIICGHIHKAENREIDGIQYLNSGDWVETMSALAEDHEGNWQLIYYNEINFKEAKDDSLQQFFIGRAEPSAIPYKEVSFESPKDDLEPPAFTSIQ
;
A
#
# COMPACT_ATOMS: atom_id res chain seq x y z
N MET A 1 -23.90 2.83 12.57
CA MET A 1 -23.51 1.53 11.97
C MET A 1 -22.33 1.79 11.06
N LYS A 2 -21.37 0.87 11.00
CA LYS A 2 -20.29 0.96 9.99
C LYS A 2 -20.82 0.48 8.65
N THR A 3 -20.34 1.09 7.56
CA THR A 3 -20.63 0.59 6.22
C THR A 3 -19.86 -0.71 6.02
N GLN A 4 -20.58 -1.77 5.62
CA GLN A 4 -19.98 -3.07 5.33
C GLN A 4 -19.80 -3.25 3.84
N PHE A 5 -18.64 -3.76 3.45
CA PHE A 5 -18.34 -4.17 2.09
C PHE A 5 -18.01 -5.67 2.06
N LYS A 6 -18.19 -6.29 0.92
CA LYS A 6 -17.68 -7.63 0.71
C LYS A 6 -16.16 -7.62 0.67
N THR A 7 -15.57 -6.72 -0.10
CA THR A 7 -14.12 -6.64 -0.28
C THR A 7 -13.64 -5.19 -0.28
N ILE A 8 -12.53 -4.94 0.39
CA ILE A 8 -11.79 -3.67 0.29
C ILE A 8 -10.38 -3.98 -0.20
N VAL A 9 -9.92 -3.23 -1.21
CA VAL A 9 -8.55 -3.31 -1.72
C VAL A 9 -7.84 -1.99 -1.47
N VAL A 10 -6.66 -2.07 -0.88
CA VAL A 10 -5.74 -0.94 -0.66
C VAL A 10 -4.34 -1.33 -1.12
N SER A 11 -3.61 -0.40 -1.70
CA SER A 11 -2.21 -0.57 -2.11
C SER A 11 -1.37 0.66 -1.77
N ASP A 12 -0.08 0.58 -1.99
CA ASP A 12 0.83 1.74 -2.00
C ASP A 12 0.73 2.60 -0.72
N VAL A 13 0.79 1.93 0.44
CA VAL A 13 0.74 2.59 1.76
C VAL A 13 2.11 3.10 2.17
N HIS A 14 3.18 2.44 1.72
CA HIS A 14 4.57 2.78 1.94
C HIS A 14 4.91 3.09 3.41
N LEU A 15 4.51 2.17 4.31
CA LEU A 15 4.86 2.30 5.73
C LEU A 15 6.39 2.27 5.91
N GLY A 16 6.92 3.23 6.64
CA GLY A 16 8.37 3.46 6.77
C GLY A 16 8.81 4.77 6.12
N THR A 17 8.04 5.31 5.17
CA THR A 17 8.32 6.61 4.56
C THR A 17 7.72 7.78 5.34
N LYS A 18 8.25 8.99 5.10
CA LYS A 18 7.69 10.22 5.67
C LYS A 18 6.33 10.55 5.07
N GLY A 19 6.10 10.20 3.79
CA GLY A 19 4.86 10.48 3.04
C GLY A 19 3.68 9.60 3.40
N SER A 20 3.93 8.44 4.00
CA SER A 20 2.87 7.47 4.34
C SER A 20 1.78 8.06 5.24
N LYS A 21 0.53 7.91 4.80
CA LYS A 21 -0.69 8.34 5.50
C LYS A 21 -1.24 7.24 6.42
N ALA A 22 -0.33 6.61 7.18
CA ALA A 22 -0.65 5.48 8.05
C ALA A 22 -1.76 5.75 9.09
N LYS A 23 -1.95 7.00 9.54
CA LYS A 23 -3.04 7.37 10.43
C LYS A 23 -4.38 7.39 9.69
N GLU A 24 -4.36 7.94 8.50
CA GLU A 24 -5.51 8.15 7.64
C GLU A 24 -6.10 6.80 7.22
N ILE A 25 -5.26 5.88 6.72
CA ILE A 25 -5.72 4.53 6.36
C ILE A 25 -6.20 3.73 7.59
N ALA A 26 -5.56 3.87 8.75
CA ALA A 26 -6.03 3.21 9.96
C ALA A 26 -7.41 3.75 10.41
N ARG A 27 -7.70 5.04 10.19
CA ARG A 27 -9.03 5.64 10.44
C ARG A 27 -10.05 5.16 9.41
N PHE A 28 -9.66 5.11 8.14
CA PHE A 28 -10.48 4.56 7.06
C PHE A 28 -10.94 3.14 7.39
N LEU A 29 -10.01 2.24 7.69
CA LEU A 29 -10.32 0.87 8.08
C LEU A 29 -11.10 0.76 9.40
N LYS A 30 -11.09 1.79 10.27
CA LYS A 30 -11.94 1.83 11.46
C LYS A 30 -13.41 2.11 11.10
N GLN A 31 -13.65 2.86 10.03
CA GLN A 31 -14.99 3.29 9.61
C GLN A 31 -15.69 2.23 8.76
N TYR A 32 -14.93 1.47 7.98
CA TYR A 32 -15.44 0.43 7.10
C TYR A 32 -15.07 -0.95 7.60
N ASP A 33 -16.03 -1.87 7.52
CA ASP A 33 -15.77 -3.30 7.72
C ASP A 33 -15.90 -4.04 6.39
N CYS A 34 -15.22 -5.18 6.25
CA CYS A 34 -15.29 -6.01 5.06
C CYS A 34 -15.06 -7.49 5.41
N GLU A 35 -15.58 -8.37 4.56
CA GLU A 35 -15.29 -9.81 4.66
C GLU A 35 -13.86 -10.11 4.20
N ASN A 36 -13.41 -9.43 3.13
CA ASN A 36 -12.09 -9.60 2.56
C ASN A 36 -11.35 -8.25 2.53
N LEU A 37 -10.14 -8.21 3.09
CA LEU A 37 -9.23 -7.08 2.98
C LEU A 37 -8.03 -7.49 2.15
N ILE A 38 -7.83 -6.85 1.01
CA ILE A 38 -6.71 -7.12 0.13
C ILE A 38 -5.71 -5.97 0.23
N LEU A 39 -4.51 -6.28 0.72
CA LEU A 39 -3.36 -5.39 0.80
C LEU A 39 -2.53 -5.65 -0.46
N ASN A 40 -2.75 -4.87 -1.52
CA ASN A 40 -2.25 -5.16 -2.86
C ASN A 40 -0.89 -4.54 -3.15
N GLY A 41 0.13 -4.91 -2.37
CA GLY A 41 1.52 -4.53 -2.56
C GLY A 41 1.89 -3.14 -2.07
N ASP A 42 3.20 -2.95 -1.85
CA ASP A 42 3.81 -1.72 -1.38
C ASP A 42 3.20 -1.18 -0.07
N ILE A 43 2.82 -2.12 0.80
CA ILE A 43 2.30 -1.80 2.13
C ILE A 43 3.42 -1.35 3.04
N ILE A 44 4.54 -2.07 3.03
CA ILE A 44 5.75 -1.73 3.78
C ILE A 44 6.84 -1.32 2.79
N ASP A 45 7.42 -0.15 2.98
CA ASP A 45 8.57 0.26 2.20
C ASP A 45 9.87 -0.31 2.82
N GLY A 46 10.19 -1.55 2.44
CA GLY A 46 11.38 -2.25 2.89
C GLY A 46 12.68 -1.56 2.46
N TRP A 47 12.70 -0.93 1.29
CA TRP A 47 13.87 -0.22 0.79
C TRP A 47 14.17 1.03 1.63
N GLN A 48 13.13 1.82 1.94
CA GLN A 48 13.29 3.00 2.77
C GLN A 48 13.63 2.64 4.21
N LEU A 49 13.05 1.56 4.75
CA LEU A 49 13.39 1.08 6.10
C LEU A 49 14.86 0.66 6.21
N LYS A 50 15.40 -0.03 5.20
CA LYS A 50 16.83 -0.39 5.14
C LYS A 50 17.74 0.84 5.04
N LYS A 51 17.33 1.88 4.32
CA LYS A 51 18.19 3.06 4.05
C LYS A 51 18.24 4.04 5.22
N SER A 52 17.10 4.47 5.73
CA SER A 52 17.00 5.53 6.75
C SER A 52 15.63 5.59 7.41
N GLY A 53 14.77 4.65 7.11
CA GLY A 53 13.40 4.61 7.60
C GLY A 53 13.33 4.33 9.09
N SER A 54 12.27 4.79 9.71
CA SER A 54 11.97 4.49 11.10
C SER A 54 10.57 3.95 11.24
N TRP A 55 10.44 2.85 11.96
CA TRP A 55 9.12 2.33 12.31
C TRP A 55 8.50 3.18 13.42
N LYS A 56 7.39 3.85 13.11
CA LYS A 56 6.70 4.75 14.04
C LYS A 56 5.43 4.10 14.59
N ARG A 57 4.99 4.53 15.75
CA ARG A 57 3.74 4.06 16.39
C ARG A 57 2.52 4.12 15.45
N LYS A 58 2.46 5.07 14.52
CA LYS A 58 1.39 5.15 13.51
C LYS A 58 1.34 3.92 12.59
N HIS A 59 2.52 3.34 12.24
CA HIS A 59 2.63 2.15 11.40
C HIS A 59 2.11 0.91 12.14
N THR A 60 2.51 0.76 13.41
CA THR A 60 1.98 -0.31 14.28
C THR A 60 0.46 -0.22 14.44
N ARG A 61 -0.11 0.99 14.55
CA ARG A 61 -1.56 1.18 14.67
C ARG A 61 -2.32 0.69 13.44
N PHE A 62 -1.75 0.82 12.24
CA PHE A 62 -2.35 0.27 11.02
C PHE A 62 -2.48 -1.25 11.12
N PHE A 63 -1.40 -1.97 11.44
CA PHE A 63 -1.46 -3.42 11.60
C PHE A 63 -2.36 -3.86 12.77
N ASN A 64 -2.32 -3.15 13.90
CA ASN A 64 -3.24 -3.42 15.01
C ASN A 64 -4.71 -3.29 14.57
N ARG A 65 -5.02 -2.37 13.63
CA ARG A 65 -6.38 -2.26 13.10
C ARG A 65 -6.75 -3.48 12.27
N ILE A 66 -5.85 -3.97 11.42
CA ILE A 66 -6.06 -5.19 10.62
C ILE A 66 -6.26 -6.41 11.52
N LEU A 67 -5.42 -6.58 12.54
CA LEU A 67 -5.57 -7.67 13.51
C LEU A 67 -6.94 -7.64 14.19
N LYS A 68 -7.44 -6.45 14.57
CA LYS A 68 -8.79 -6.29 15.12
C LYS A 68 -9.90 -6.62 14.11
N MET A 69 -9.69 -6.41 12.83
CA MET A 69 -10.67 -6.83 11.79
C MET A 69 -10.71 -8.35 11.70
N ILE A 70 -9.55 -9.02 11.76
CA ILE A 70 -9.48 -10.48 11.82
C ILE A 70 -10.18 -11.02 13.07
N GLU A 71 -9.83 -10.48 14.24
CA GLU A 71 -10.32 -10.96 15.54
C GLU A 71 -11.82 -10.73 15.72
N ASN A 72 -12.32 -9.51 15.43
CA ASN A 72 -13.68 -9.11 15.78
C ASN A 72 -14.70 -9.35 14.66
N HIS A 73 -14.26 -9.41 13.40
CA HIS A 73 -15.12 -9.46 12.22
C HIS A 73 -14.82 -10.67 11.33
N ASN A 74 -13.88 -11.53 11.74
CA ASN A 74 -13.44 -12.70 10.96
C ASN A 74 -13.00 -12.34 9.53
N THR A 75 -12.52 -11.11 9.33
CA THR A 75 -12.06 -10.61 8.02
C THR A 75 -10.91 -11.48 7.51
N LYS A 76 -10.99 -11.92 6.26
CA LYS A 76 -9.88 -12.58 5.56
C LYS A 76 -8.96 -11.52 5.00
N VAL A 77 -7.67 -11.62 5.27
CA VAL A 77 -6.66 -10.66 4.84
C VAL A 77 -5.72 -11.32 3.85
N TYR A 78 -5.66 -10.76 2.66
CA TYR A 78 -4.74 -11.16 1.60
C TYR A 78 -3.69 -10.09 1.43
N TYR A 79 -2.45 -10.40 1.73
CA TYR A 79 -1.32 -9.51 1.51
C TYR A 79 -0.63 -9.95 0.23
N LEU A 80 -0.72 -9.16 -0.83
CA LEU A 80 0.03 -9.37 -2.06
C LEU A 80 1.31 -8.55 -2.02
N ARG A 81 2.40 -9.15 -2.46
CA ARG A 81 3.72 -8.52 -2.45
C ARG A 81 3.83 -7.49 -3.58
N GLY A 82 4.33 -6.29 -3.27
CA GLY A 82 4.78 -5.27 -4.22
C GLY A 82 6.31 -5.24 -4.34
N ASN A 83 6.83 -4.36 -5.19
CA ASN A 83 8.28 -4.24 -5.37
C ASN A 83 9.01 -3.67 -4.13
N HIS A 84 8.35 -2.83 -3.33
CA HIS A 84 8.90 -2.35 -2.06
C HIS A 84 8.78 -3.38 -0.93
N ASP A 85 7.96 -4.41 -1.10
CA ASP A 85 7.78 -5.53 -0.17
C ASP A 85 8.60 -6.77 -0.57
N ASP A 86 9.63 -6.65 -1.42
CA ASP A 86 10.44 -7.73 -1.99
C ASP A 86 11.06 -8.67 -0.93
N PHE A 87 11.26 -8.19 0.29
CA PHE A 87 11.72 -8.99 1.42
C PHE A 87 10.76 -10.14 1.77
N LEU A 88 9.49 -10.06 1.37
CA LEU A 88 8.50 -11.12 1.56
C LEU A 88 8.71 -12.31 0.61
N ASP A 89 9.44 -12.16 -0.48
CA ASP A 89 9.67 -13.24 -1.47
C ASP A 89 10.27 -14.50 -0.84
N GLN A 90 10.99 -14.36 0.29
CA GLN A 90 11.61 -15.48 1.00
C GLN A 90 10.62 -16.38 1.74
N ILE A 91 9.39 -15.89 1.98
CA ILE A 91 8.38 -16.62 2.75
C ILE A 91 7.11 -16.94 1.93
N LEU A 92 7.07 -16.58 0.65
CA LEU A 92 5.91 -16.83 -0.20
C LEU A 92 5.85 -18.29 -0.71
N PRO A 93 4.66 -18.87 -0.82
CA PRO A 93 3.39 -18.41 -0.23
C PRO A 93 3.33 -18.73 1.26
N PHE A 94 2.66 -17.89 2.04
CA PHE A 94 2.49 -18.09 3.48
C PHE A 94 1.01 -17.93 3.86
N GLN A 95 0.53 -18.78 4.77
CA GLN A 95 -0.83 -18.72 5.31
C GLN A 95 -0.84 -18.97 6.80
N MET A 96 -1.56 -18.14 7.54
CA MET A 96 -1.78 -18.29 8.97
C MET A 96 -3.20 -17.83 9.33
N GLY A 97 -4.09 -18.78 9.62
CA GLY A 97 -5.50 -18.48 9.88
C GLY A 97 -6.14 -17.68 8.73
N ASN A 98 -6.65 -16.51 9.03
CA ASN A 98 -7.29 -15.61 8.07
C ASN A 98 -6.29 -14.68 7.32
N LEU A 99 -4.99 -14.83 7.55
CA LEU A 99 -3.95 -14.08 6.83
C LEU A 99 -3.28 -14.97 5.80
N SER A 100 -3.26 -14.52 4.54
CA SER A 100 -2.52 -15.13 3.44
C SER A 100 -1.56 -14.11 2.83
N ILE A 101 -0.31 -14.50 2.57
CA ILE A 101 0.69 -13.67 1.90
C ILE A 101 1.12 -14.38 0.62
N GLN A 102 1.01 -13.71 -0.52
CA GLN A 102 1.29 -14.30 -1.84
C GLN A 102 1.71 -13.22 -2.84
N LYS A 103 2.15 -13.65 -4.04
CA LYS A 103 2.62 -12.72 -5.07
C LYS A 103 1.46 -12.10 -5.84
N ASP A 104 0.52 -12.91 -6.25
CA ASP A 104 -0.69 -12.57 -7.00
C ASP A 104 -1.78 -13.59 -6.68
N MET A 105 -3.01 -13.30 -7.04
CA MET A 105 -4.13 -14.23 -6.86
C MET A 105 -5.21 -14.04 -7.92
N ILE A 106 -6.03 -15.07 -8.11
CA ILE A 106 -7.33 -14.95 -8.78
C ILE A 106 -8.40 -14.85 -7.71
N TYR A 107 -9.16 -13.77 -7.74
CA TYR A 107 -10.28 -13.52 -6.86
C TYR A 107 -11.59 -13.74 -7.62
N GLU A 108 -12.41 -14.64 -7.13
CA GLU A 108 -13.72 -14.94 -7.72
C GLU A 108 -14.84 -14.30 -6.91
N SER A 109 -15.68 -13.54 -7.57
CA SER A 109 -16.79 -12.86 -6.95
C SER A 109 -17.96 -12.71 -7.92
N TYR A 110 -19.17 -13.12 -7.50
CA TYR A 110 -20.40 -13.04 -8.27
C TYR A 110 -20.27 -13.56 -9.70
N GLY A 111 -19.56 -14.69 -9.88
CA GLY A 111 -19.34 -15.35 -11.19
C GLY A 111 -18.31 -14.65 -12.08
N LYS A 112 -17.68 -13.56 -11.62
CA LYS A 112 -16.56 -12.91 -12.30
C LYS A 112 -15.22 -13.28 -11.65
N LYS A 113 -14.18 -13.33 -12.47
CA LYS A 113 -12.80 -13.61 -12.06
C LYS A 113 -11.95 -12.35 -12.21
N TYR A 114 -11.28 -11.96 -11.15
CA TYR A 114 -10.36 -10.83 -11.14
C TYR A 114 -8.94 -11.34 -10.90
N PHE A 115 -8.02 -11.06 -11.81
CA PHE A 115 -6.61 -11.25 -11.52
C PHE A 115 -6.12 -10.08 -10.68
N ILE A 116 -5.58 -10.37 -9.48
CA ILE A 116 -5.09 -9.36 -8.57
C ILE A 116 -3.57 -9.48 -8.49
N THR A 117 -2.89 -8.41 -8.81
CA THR A 117 -1.44 -8.26 -8.74
C THR A 117 -1.09 -6.82 -8.38
N HIS A 118 0.09 -6.59 -7.79
CA HIS A 118 0.51 -5.22 -7.51
C HIS A 118 0.68 -4.40 -8.80
N GLY A 119 1.30 -5.00 -9.83
CA GLY A 119 1.48 -4.37 -11.13
C GLY A 119 2.94 -4.09 -11.51
N ASP A 120 3.88 -4.36 -10.62
CA ASP A 120 5.33 -4.17 -10.80
C ASP A 120 5.96 -5.11 -11.86
N VAL A 121 5.20 -6.08 -12.37
CA VAL A 121 5.67 -7.07 -13.36
C VAL A 121 6.16 -6.45 -14.67
N PHE A 122 5.75 -5.22 -14.97
CA PHE A 122 6.15 -4.49 -16.17
C PHE A 122 7.32 -3.51 -15.95
N ASP A 123 7.86 -3.41 -14.73
CA ASP A 123 9.02 -2.57 -14.44
C ASP A 123 10.27 -3.00 -15.24
N SER A 124 10.39 -4.28 -15.58
CA SER A 124 11.49 -4.79 -16.42
C SER A 124 11.43 -4.31 -17.87
N ILE A 125 10.23 -3.99 -18.39
CA ILE A 125 10.04 -3.44 -19.72
C ILE A 125 10.42 -1.95 -19.74
N THR A 126 10.32 -1.29 -18.60
CA THR A 126 10.62 0.13 -18.42
C THR A 126 12.06 0.42 -18.00
N SER A 127 12.94 -0.58 -18.03
CA SER A 127 14.34 -0.46 -17.60
C SER A 127 15.12 0.71 -18.24
N ASN A 128 14.71 1.15 -19.44
CA ASN A 128 15.26 2.34 -20.10
C ASN A 128 14.80 3.67 -19.49
N LEU A 129 13.83 3.66 -18.58
CA LEU A 129 13.31 4.86 -17.90
C LEU A 129 13.83 5.00 -16.45
N ARG A 130 14.72 4.10 -16.00
CA ARG A 130 15.28 4.16 -14.62
C ARG A 130 15.96 5.50 -14.31
N TRP A 131 16.57 6.15 -15.29
CA TRP A 131 17.17 7.47 -15.09
C TRP A 131 16.11 8.58 -14.91
N ILE A 132 14.94 8.44 -15.54
CA ILE A 132 13.78 9.34 -15.35
C ILE A 132 13.20 9.10 -13.95
N ALA A 133 13.11 7.84 -13.51
CA ALA A 133 12.70 7.50 -12.15
C ALA A 133 13.69 8.05 -11.10
N TYR A 134 15.01 7.99 -11.36
CA TYR A 134 16.02 8.55 -10.45
C TYR A 134 15.98 10.08 -10.36
N LEU A 135 15.77 10.77 -11.50
CA LEU A 135 15.50 12.22 -11.50
C LEU A 135 14.13 12.53 -10.88
N GLY A 136 13.14 11.61 -11.05
CA GLY A 136 11.85 11.66 -10.42
C GLY A 136 11.90 11.56 -8.91
N ASP A 137 12.81 10.77 -8.34
CA ASP A 137 12.90 10.55 -6.89
C ASP A 137 13.29 11.85 -6.13
N ILE A 138 14.25 12.62 -6.64
CA ILE A 138 14.62 13.91 -6.05
C ILE A 138 13.52 14.94 -6.27
N GLY A 139 13.00 15.04 -7.49
CA GLY A 139 11.89 15.93 -7.84
C GLY A 139 10.59 15.49 -7.14
N TYR A 140 10.34 14.21 -7.04
CA TYR A 140 9.19 13.63 -6.36
C TYR A 140 9.21 13.92 -4.86
N THR A 141 10.35 13.75 -4.20
CA THR A 141 10.50 14.08 -2.77
C THR A 141 10.27 15.57 -2.51
N PHE A 142 10.76 16.44 -3.41
CA PHE A 142 10.49 17.88 -3.34
C PHE A 142 9.01 18.19 -3.58
N LEU A 143 8.38 17.57 -4.59
CA LEU A 143 6.95 17.74 -4.87
C LEU A 143 6.09 17.24 -3.72
N LEU A 144 6.44 16.12 -3.08
CA LEU A 144 5.74 15.62 -1.89
C LEU A 144 5.85 16.59 -0.71
N TRP A 145 7.03 17.17 -0.50
CA TRP A 145 7.21 18.20 0.52
C TRP A 145 6.34 19.44 0.23
N LEU A 146 6.40 19.94 -1.02
CA LEU A 146 5.60 21.09 -1.46
C LEU A 146 4.09 20.80 -1.34
N ASN A 147 3.67 19.60 -1.77
CA ASN A 147 2.29 19.15 -1.65
C ASN A 147 1.83 19.10 -0.18
N SER A 148 2.70 18.66 0.72
CA SER A 148 2.40 18.66 2.17
C SER A 148 2.21 20.06 2.72
N VAL A 149 3.05 21.02 2.30
CA VAL A 149 2.93 22.42 2.72
C VAL A 149 1.64 23.04 2.18
N VAL A 150 1.36 22.87 0.87
CA VAL A 150 0.14 23.39 0.23
C VAL A 150 -1.11 22.85 0.92
N ASN A 151 -1.16 21.53 1.16
CA ASN A 151 -2.34 20.91 1.78
C ASN A 151 -2.51 21.27 3.26
N HIS A 152 -1.43 21.52 3.98
CA HIS A 152 -1.53 22.05 5.34
C HIS A 152 -2.29 23.39 5.36
N TYR A 153 -1.99 24.30 4.42
CA TYR A 153 -2.71 25.59 4.29
C TYR A 153 -4.14 25.40 3.80
N ARG A 154 -4.39 24.49 2.84
CA ARG A 154 -5.74 24.22 2.31
C ARG A 154 -6.67 23.66 3.38
N ILE A 155 -6.21 22.68 4.15
CA ILE A 155 -7.00 22.07 5.23
C ILE A 155 -7.32 23.11 6.32
N LYS A 156 -6.37 23.99 6.69
CA LYS A 156 -6.63 25.10 7.64
C LYS A 156 -7.71 26.07 7.14
N ARG A 157 -7.91 26.18 5.83
CA ARG A 157 -8.95 27.01 5.20
C ARG A 157 -10.23 26.25 4.86
N GLY A 158 -10.39 25.00 5.33
CA GLY A 158 -11.57 24.17 5.04
C GLY A 158 -11.66 23.69 3.60
N LEU A 159 -10.59 23.81 2.81
CA LEU A 159 -10.55 23.35 1.41
C LEU A 159 -10.17 21.85 1.36
N PRO A 160 -10.73 21.08 0.41
CA PRO A 160 -10.39 19.68 0.23
C PRO A 160 -8.91 19.50 -0.11
N TYR A 161 -8.38 18.30 0.15
CA TYR A 161 -7.03 17.91 -0.23
C TYR A 161 -6.83 18.05 -1.74
N PHE A 162 -5.65 18.50 -2.16
CA PHE A 162 -5.28 18.66 -3.58
C PHE A 162 -3.92 18.02 -3.83
N SER A 163 -3.83 17.15 -4.83
CA SER A 163 -2.56 16.55 -5.22
C SER A 163 -1.89 17.35 -6.32
N LEU A 164 -0.87 18.12 -5.92
CA LEU A 164 -0.07 18.94 -6.86
C LEU A 164 0.72 18.07 -7.84
N SER A 165 1.28 16.96 -7.37
CA SER A 165 2.05 16.04 -8.21
C SER A 165 1.19 15.36 -9.27
N GLN A 166 -0.05 14.98 -8.95
CA GLN A 166 -0.99 14.46 -9.94
C GLN A 166 -1.36 15.50 -10.99
N TYR A 167 -1.56 16.75 -10.58
CA TYR A 167 -1.83 17.83 -11.52
C TYR A 167 -0.67 18.03 -12.50
N VAL A 168 0.57 17.99 -12.03
CA VAL A 168 1.78 18.10 -12.85
C VAL A 168 1.93 16.88 -13.77
N LYS A 169 1.77 15.65 -13.22
CA LYS A 169 1.80 14.42 -14.02
C LYS A 169 0.76 14.38 -15.13
N GLY A 170 -0.44 14.91 -14.87
CA GLY A 170 -1.51 15.01 -15.88
C GLY A 170 -1.18 15.91 -17.07
N LYS A 171 -0.18 16.79 -16.96
CA LYS A 171 0.27 17.67 -18.05
C LYS A 171 1.46 17.12 -18.86
N VAL A 172 2.12 16.05 -18.38
CA VAL A 172 3.31 15.50 -19.07
C VAL A 172 2.89 14.39 -20.02
N LYS A 173 2.81 14.72 -21.31
CA LYS A 173 2.35 13.83 -22.39
C LYS A 173 3.05 12.45 -22.45
N SER A 174 4.32 12.38 -22.08
CA SER A 174 5.08 11.13 -22.02
C SER A 174 4.63 10.20 -20.88
N ALA A 175 4.23 10.76 -19.74
CA ALA A 175 3.71 9.98 -18.63
C ALA A 175 2.33 9.40 -18.96
N VAL A 176 1.49 10.13 -19.70
CA VAL A 176 0.18 9.64 -20.15
C VAL A 176 0.33 8.42 -21.06
N SER A 177 1.22 8.49 -22.06
CA SER A 177 1.47 7.37 -22.97
C SER A 177 1.99 6.11 -22.24
N TYR A 178 2.81 6.29 -21.20
CA TYR A 178 3.30 5.19 -20.37
C TYR A 178 2.17 4.53 -19.57
N ILE A 179 1.33 5.35 -18.94
CA ILE A 179 0.19 4.87 -18.17
C ILE A 179 -0.76 4.07 -19.05
N ASP A 180 -1.10 4.59 -20.24
CA ASP A 180 -2.00 3.90 -21.16
C ASP A 180 -1.44 2.55 -21.60
N GLN A 181 -0.15 2.48 -21.92
CA GLN A 181 0.51 1.21 -22.30
C GLN A 181 0.53 0.22 -21.14
N TYR A 182 0.85 0.66 -19.94
CA TYR A 182 0.84 -0.16 -18.73
C TYR A 182 -0.55 -0.77 -18.46
N GLU A 183 -1.60 0.05 -18.52
CA GLU A 183 -2.97 -0.37 -18.29
C GLU A 183 -3.42 -1.42 -19.34
N GLN A 184 -3.06 -1.21 -20.62
CA GLN A 184 -3.34 -2.17 -21.69
C GLN A 184 -2.61 -3.50 -21.48
N GLU A 185 -1.34 -3.51 -21.09
CA GLU A 185 -0.60 -4.74 -20.83
C GLU A 185 -1.17 -5.52 -19.64
N LEU A 186 -1.60 -4.85 -18.59
CA LEU A 186 -2.31 -5.49 -17.47
C LEU A 186 -3.66 -6.09 -17.91
N ALA A 187 -4.43 -5.38 -18.72
CA ALA A 187 -5.70 -5.91 -19.26
C ALA A 187 -5.47 -7.15 -20.14
N LYS A 188 -4.45 -7.14 -21.02
CA LYS A 188 -4.05 -8.32 -21.82
C LYS A 188 -3.66 -9.49 -20.92
N MET A 189 -2.91 -9.23 -19.83
CA MET A 189 -2.52 -10.27 -18.88
C MET A 189 -3.74 -10.92 -18.21
N ALA A 190 -4.71 -10.13 -17.75
CA ALA A 190 -5.95 -10.65 -17.19
C ALA A 190 -6.71 -11.51 -18.18
N LYS A 191 -6.84 -11.04 -19.42
CA LYS A 191 -7.49 -11.76 -20.51
C LYS A 191 -6.79 -13.09 -20.82
N ALA A 192 -5.46 -13.11 -20.86
CA ALA A 192 -4.66 -14.33 -21.06
C ALA A 192 -4.84 -15.34 -19.92
N LYS A 193 -5.16 -14.90 -18.71
CA LYS A 193 -5.48 -15.74 -17.55
C LYS A 193 -6.97 -16.16 -17.50
N GLY A 194 -7.78 -15.77 -18.47
CA GLY A 194 -9.22 -16.07 -18.49
C GLY A 194 -10.00 -15.32 -17.39
N CYS A 195 -9.56 -14.12 -17.05
CA CYS A 195 -10.20 -13.27 -16.05
C CYS A 195 -11.05 -12.19 -16.73
N ASP A 196 -12.14 -11.78 -16.06
CA ASP A 196 -13.04 -10.72 -16.49
C ASP A 196 -12.55 -9.31 -16.08
N GLY A 197 -11.61 -9.26 -15.15
CA GLY A 197 -11.04 -8.01 -14.67
C GLY A 197 -9.63 -8.16 -14.11
N ILE A 198 -8.98 -7.00 -13.91
CA ILE A 198 -7.69 -6.84 -13.25
C ILE A 198 -7.81 -5.86 -12.10
N ILE A 199 -7.23 -6.19 -10.95
CA ILE A 199 -7.10 -5.29 -9.82
C ILE A 199 -5.61 -5.06 -9.56
N CYS A 200 -5.17 -3.79 -9.58
CA CYS A 200 -3.77 -3.41 -9.42
C CYS A 200 -3.59 -2.16 -8.55
N GLY A 201 -2.33 -1.76 -8.35
CA GLY A 201 -1.86 -0.53 -7.70
C GLY A 201 -0.69 0.07 -8.48
N HIS A 202 0.46 0.29 -7.82
CA HIS A 202 1.79 0.60 -8.34
C HIS A 202 1.96 1.97 -9.03
N ILE A 203 1.07 2.36 -9.94
CA ILE A 203 1.17 3.64 -10.65
C ILE A 203 0.51 4.81 -9.90
N HIS A 204 -0.01 4.57 -8.70
CA HIS A 204 -0.64 5.57 -7.82
C HIS A 204 -1.80 6.34 -8.48
N LYS A 205 -2.48 5.72 -9.44
CA LYS A 205 -3.60 6.32 -10.17
C LYS A 205 -4.86 5.50 -9.93
N ALA A 206 -5.72 5.97 -9.02
CA ALA A 206 -7.01 5.35 -8.77
C ALA A 206 -7.88 5.38 -10.03
N GLU A 207 -8.38 4.22 -10.46
CA GLU A 207 -9.17 4.10 -11.70
C GLU A 207 -10.16 2.92 -11.60
N ASN A 208 -11.33 3.11 -12.20
CA ASN A 208 -12.30 2.05 -12.44
C ASN A 208 -12.90 2.28 -13.83
N ARG A 209 -12.46 1.50 -14.80
CA ARG A 209 -12.92 1.61 -16.19
C ARG A 209 -12.81 0.27 -16.91
N GLU A 210 -13.38 0.19 -18.11
CA GLU A 210 -13.21 -0.96 -19.00
C GLU A 210 -12.12 -0.70 -20.03
N ILE A 211 -11.30 -1.73 -20.29
CA ILE A 211 -10.25 -1.73 -21.32
C ILE A 211 -10.37 -3.05 -22.10
N ASP A 212 -10.72 -2.98 -23.37
CA ASP A 212 -10.85 -4.15 -24.28
C ASP A 212 -11.71 -5.29 -23.71
N GLY A 213 -12.82 -4.95 -23.03
CA GLY A 213 -13.73 -5.89 -22.38
C GLY A 213 -13.27 -6.42 -21.04
N ILE A 214 -12.18 -5.91 -20.49
CA ILE A 214 -11.64 -6.24 -19.16
C ILE A 214 -11.91 -5.07 -18.20
N GLN A 215 -12.51 -5.37 -17.06
CA GLN A 215 -12.67 -4.36 -16.00
C GLN A 215 -11.31 -4.06 -15.36
N TYR A 216 -10.79 -2.87 -15.62
CA TYR A 216 -9.54 -2.38 -15.03
C TYR A 216 -9.83 -1.59 -13.75
N LEU A 217 -9.25 -2.06 -12.64
CA LEU A 217 -9.45 -1.51 -11.31
C LEU A 217 -8.10 -1.20 -10.67
N ASN A 218 -7.82 0.06 -10.37
CA ASN A 218 -6.62 0.47 -9.66
C ASN A 218 -7.00 1.15 -8.33
N SER A 219 -6.47 0.65 -7.22
CA SER A 219 -6.82 1.15 -5.88
C SER A 219 -6.21 2.52 -5.55
N GLY A 220 -5.29 3.02 -6.38
CA GLY A 220 -4.56 4.26 -6.12
C GLY A 220 -3.49 4.06 -5.06
N ASP A 221 -3.38 5.00 -4.10
CA ASP A 221 -2.31 5.00 -3.09
C ASP A 221 -2.74 5.66 -1.77
N TRP A 222 -1.91 5.49 -0.72
CA TRP A 222 -2.06 6.14 0.59
C TRP A 222 -0.90 7.09 0.91
N VAL A 223 -0.33 7.69 -0.13
CA VAL A 223 0.67 8.76 -0.04
C VAL A 223 0.09 10.09 -0.51
N GLU A 224 -0.61 10.06 -1.67
CA GLU A 224 -1.16 11.25 -2.33
C GLU A 224 -2.68 11.22 -2.46
N THR A 225 -3.25 10.17 -3.07
CA THR A 225 -4.69 10.09 -3.39
C THR A 225 -5.55 9.69 -2.21
N MET A 226 -5.02 8.84 -1.34
CA MET A 226 -5.73 8.24 -0.20
C MET A 226 -7.04 7.58 -0.64
N SER A 227 -6.94 6.62 -1.54
CA SER A 227 -8.07 5.92 -2.14
C SER A 227 -8.02 4.42 -1.87
N ALA A 228 -9.17 3.78 -2.03
CA ALA A 228 -9.37 2.35 -1.96
C ALA A 228 -10.41 1.91 -2.97
N LEU A 229 -10.35 0.66 -3.44
CA LEU A 229 -11.46 0.01 -4.11
C LEU A 229 -12.33 -0.71 -3.07
N ALA A 230 -13.63 -0.65 -3.26
CA ALA A 230 -14.58 -1.39 -2.45
C ALA A 230 -15.61 -2.11 -3.33
N GLU A 231 -15.83 -3.38 -3.04
CA GLU A 231 -16.87 -4.20 -3.63
C GLU A 231 -18.04 -4.28 -2.66
N ASP A 232 -19.24 -3.93 -3.13
CA ASP A 232 -20.46 -4.10 -2.34
C ASP A 232 -20.94 -5.56 -2.32
N HIS A 233 -22.06 -5.83 -1.63
CA HIS A 233 -22.67 -7.15 -1.57
C HIS A 233 -23.52 -7.51 -2.81
N GLU A 234 -23.44 -6.70 -3.85
CA GLU A 234 -24.06 -6.93 -5.18
C GLU A 234 -23.01 -7.16 -6.26
N GLY A 235 -21.71 -7.06 -5.90
CA GLY A 235 -20.58 -7.27 -6.80
C GLY A 235 -20.18 -6.03 -7.59
N ASN A 236 -20.63 -4.84 -7.20
CA ASN A 236 -20.25 -3.60 -7.85
C ASN A 236 -18.98 -3.03 -7.19
N TRP A 237 -18.02 -2.66 -8.02
CA TRP A 237 -16.79 -2.01 -7.57
C TRP A 237 -16.90 -0.50 -7.64
N GLN A 238 -16.44 0.18 -6.57
CA GLN A 238 -16.40 1.62 -6.48
C GLN A 238 -15.08 2.11 -5.89
N LEU A 239 -14.67 3.31 -6.26
CA LEU A 239 -13.54 4.02 -5.64
C LEU A 239 -14.05 4.82 -4.45
N ILE A 240 -13.36 4.67 -3.33
CA ILE A 240 -13.62 5.45 -2.12
C ILE A 240 -12.39 6.30 -1.82
N TYR A 241 -12.60 7.62 -1.71
CA TYR A 241 -11.55 8.57 -1.38
C TYR A 241 -11.69 9.04 0.06
N TYR A 242 -10.60 8.99 0.81
CA TYR A 242 -10.59 9.41 2.21
C TYR A 242 -11.03 10.88 2.39
N ASN A 243 -10.73 11.76 1.40
CA ASN A 243 -11.11 13.18 1.44
C ASN A 243 -12.61 13.43 1.18
N GLU A 244 -13.32 12.50 0.56
CA GLU A 244 -14.76 12.57 0.31
C GLU A 244 -15.58 12.09 1.51
N ILE A 245 -14.90 11.40 2.44
CA ILE A 245 -15.50 10.96 3.66
C ILE A 245 -15.58 12.18 4.59
N ASN A 246 -16.77 12.72 4.78
CA ASN A 246 -17.04 13.71 5.83
C ASN A 246 -16.74 13.08 7.19
N PHE A 247 -15.45 13.07 7.58
CA PHE A 247 -15.06 12.78 8.94
C PHE A 247 -15.53 13.94 9.82
N LYS A 248 -16.82 13.95 10.18
CA LYS A 248 -17.22 14.54 11.44
C LYS A 248 -16.36 13.82 12.46
N GLU A 249 -15.42 14.53 13.06
CA GLU A 249 -14.72 14.05 14.24
C GLU A 249 -15.79 13.54 15.20
N ALA A 250 -16.06 12.24 15.15
CA ALA A 250 -16.61 11.58 16.31
C ALA A 250 -15.51 11.83 17.36
N LYS A 251 -15.76 12.79 18.23
CA LYS A 251 -14.95 13.02 19.43
C LYS A 251 -14.81 11.65 20.06
N ASP A 252 -13.65 11.04 19.89
CA ASP A 252 -13.38 9.69 20.39
C ASP A 252 -13.03 9.83 21.88
N ASP A 253 -14.02 10.23 22.68
CA ASP A 253 -13.94 10.20 24.14
C ASP A 253 -13.62 8.78 24.66
N SER A 254 -13.87 7.75 23.86
CA SER A 254 -13.59 6.37 24.23
C SER A 254 -12.09 6.02 24.25
N LEU A 255 -11.28 6.68 23.44
CA LEU A 255 -9.83 6.46 23.46
C LEU A 255 -9.13 7.21 24.60
N GLN A 256 -9.66 8.34 25.04
CA GLN A 256 -9.14 9.03 26.23
C GLN A 256 -9.44 8.25 27.52
N GLN A 257 -10.62 7.67 27.65
CA GLN A 257 -10.96 6.84 28.83
C GLN A 257 -10.12 5.56 28.93
N PHE A 258 -9.69 4.98 27.79
CA PHE A 258 -8.84 3.77 27.81
C PHE A 258 -7.40 4.06 28.26
N PHE A 259 -6.92 5.28 28.13
CA PHE A 259 -5.57 5.69 28.53
C PHE A 259 -5.50 6.33 29.93
N ILE A 260 -6.61 6.78 30.49
CA ILE A 260 -6.64 7.40 31.84
C ILE A 260 -6.76 6.33 32.95
N GLY A 261 -7.20 5.11 32.62
CA GLY A 261 -7.44 4.03 33.58
C GLY A 261 -6.30 3.07 33.85
N ARG A 262 -5.12 3.24 33.25
CA ARG A 262 -3.94 2.43 33.56
C ARG A 262 -2.88 3.28 34.22
N ALA A 263 -2.67 3.02 35.53
CA ALA A 263 -1.49 3.43 36.27
C ALA A 263 -0.21 3.08 35.47
N GLU A 264 0.78 3.95 35.53
CA GLU A 264 2.08 3.76 34.86
C GLU A 264 2.62 2.35 35.16
N PRO A 265 2.96 1.55 34.16
CA PRO A 265 3.71 0.35 34.39
C PRO A 265 5.11 0.75 34.84
N SER A 266 5.49 0.31 36.03
CA SER A 266 6.86 0.36 36.54
C SER A 266 7.85 -0.03 35.42
N ALA A 267 8.86 0.79 35.23
CA ALA A 267 9.90 0.60 34.26
C ALA A 267 10.52 -0.81 34.43
N ILE A 268 10.25 -1.70 33.50
CA ILE A 268 11.03 -2.92 33.33
C ILE A 268 12.33 -2.50 32.66
N PRO A 269 13.51 -2.70 33.26
CA PRO A 269 14.76 -2.32 32.64
C PRO A 269 14.99 -3.19 31.40
N TYR A 270 15.04 -2.56 30.25
CA TYR A 270 15.52 -3.16 29.02
C TYR A 270 17.00 -3.53 29.22
N LYS A 271 17.30 -4.84 29.26
CA LYS A 271 18.68 -5.29 29.06
C LYS A 271 19.00 -5.08 27.59
N GLU A 272 19.96 -4.21 27.32
CA GLU A 272 20.57 -4.12 26.00
C GLU A 272 21.19 -5.47 25.65
N VAL A 273 20.65 -6.14 24.66
CA VAL A 273 21.30 -7.27 24.01
C VAL A 273 22.27 -6.67 22.99
N SER A 274 23.55 -6.59 23.37
CA SER A 274 24.62 -6.27 22.44
C SER A 274 24.77 -7.43 21.46
N PHE A 275 24.43 -7.20 20.20
CA PHE A 275 24.81 -8.07 19.10
C PHE A 275 26.31 -7.84 18.83
N GLU A 276 27.15 -8.76 19.28
CA GLU A 276 28.52 -8.85 18.80
C GLU A 276 28.48 -9.23 17.32
N SER A 277 29.06 -8.38 16.49
CA SER A 277 29.33 -8.70 15.08
C SER A 277 30.22 -9.93 14.98
N PRO A 278 29.95 -10.88 14.07
CA PRO A 278 30.89 -11.98 13.82
C PRO A 278 32.22 -11.42 13.39
N LYS A 279 33.31 -11.86 14.05
CA LYS A 279 34.68 -11.59 13.62
C LYS A 279 34.91 -12.27 12.27
N ASP A 280 35.26 -11.48 11.25
CA ASP A 280 35.74 -11.95 9.97
C ASP A 280 37.15 -12.56 10.17
N ASP A 281 37.17 -13.87 10.47
CA ASP A 281 38.37 -14.70 10.34
C ASP A 281 38.21 -15.60 9.12
N LEU A 282 38.34 -15.03 7.93
CA LEU A 282 38.57 -15.77 6.70
C LEU A 282 39.83 -15.26 6.04
N GLU A 283 40.94 -15.97 6.28
CA GLU A 283 42.17 -15.84 5.51
C GLU A 283 41.90 -16.18 4.02
N PRO A 284 42.47 -15.43 3.08
CA PRO A 284 42.32 -15.74 1.66
C PRO A 284 43.09 -17.00 1.29
N PRO A 285 42.57 -17.88 0.41
CA PRO A 285 43.31 -19.06 -0.02
C PRO A 285 44.54 -18.68 -0.82
N ALA A 286 45.65 -19.32 -0.49
CA ALA A 286 46.96 -19.18 -1.16
C ALA A 286 46.85 -19.67 -2.62
N PHE A 287 47.15 -18.82 -3.58
CA PHE A 287 47.39 -19.20 -4.96
C PHE A 287 48.71 -19.97 -5.09
N THR A 288 48.61 -21.29 -5.33
CA THR A 288 49.74 -22.09 -5.80
C THR A 288 49.81 -21.96 -7.32
N SER A 289 50.89 -21.34 -7.80
CA SER A 289 51.29 -21.33 -9.20
C SER A 289 51.75 -22.74 -9.60
N ILE A 290 51.14 -23.32 -10.59
CA ILE A 290 51.64 -24.51 -11.29
C ILE A 290 52.26 -24.02 -12.59
N GLN A 291 53.50 -24.44 -12.79
CA GLN A 291 54.30 -24.28 -14.01
C GLN A 291 53.71 -25.04 -15.18
#